data_1bf12384dc5a3b39055c00be9bd757e0
#
_entry.id   1bf12384dc5a3b39055c00be9bd757e0
#
_cell.length_a   1.000
_cell.length_b   1.000
_cell.length_c   1.000
_cell.angle_alpha   90.00
_cell.angle_beta   90.00
_cell.angle_gamma   90.00
#
_symmetry.space_group_name_H-M   'P 1'
#
loop_
_entity.id
_entity.type
_entity.pdbx_description
1 polymer ?
#
loop_
_entity_poly.entity_id
_entity_poly.type
_entity_poly.pdbx_seq_one_letter_code
_entity_poly.pdbx_strand_id
1 'polypeptide(L)'
;VAEFIRAMGVDPGLAQTGYAVVEVSDKKGIARVWDTISTDPKDSMSKRLHKIFTDFEKIFKKWNVDILILEGIYVLPKYPNAALQLGAVKGVVSLAAAIENVEVRELKPTEVKMALTGNGRARKDQVERAVRKIFMFKDRIRSDHASDALALALVGLSRYGMIKW
;
A
#
# COMPACT_ATOMS: atom_id res chain seq x y z
N VAL A 1 14.25 13.92 20.45
CA VAL A 1 13.82 12.66 19.83
C VAL A 1 13.43 12.99 18.42
N ALA A 2 14.09 12.41 17.41
CA ALA A 2 13.71 12.61 16.03
C ALA A 2 12.31 12.00 15.82
N GLU A 3 11.34 12.83 15.45
CA GLU A 3 9.97 12.41 15.20
C GLU A 3 9.97 11.74 13.82
N PHE A 4 9.94 10.41 13.83
CA PHE A 4 9.85 9.63 12.59
C PHE A 4 8.38 9.54 12.18
N ILE A 5 8.08 9.83 10.93
CA ILE A 5 6.76 9.58 10.33
C ILE A 5 6.83 8.26 9.58
N ARG A 6 5.85 7.37 9.84
CA ARG A 6 5.74 6.09 9.14
C ARG A 6 4.46 6.04 8.33
N ALA A 7 4.62 5.94 7.02
CA ALA A 7 3.52 5.71 6.11
C ALA A 7 3.46 4.24 5.71
N MET A 8 2.25 3.71 5.66
CA MET A 8 1.98 2.39 5.09
C MET A 8 1.26 2.57 3.75
N GLY A 9 1.80 2.00 2.68
CA GLY A 9 1.09 1.81 1.43
C GLY A 9 0.39 0.46 1.43
N VAL A 10 -0.83 0.38 0.90
CA VAL A 10 -1.57 -0.88 0.76
C VAL A 10 -2.22 -0.97 -0.60
N ASP A 11 -1.89 -2.05 -1.32
CA ASP A 11 -2.55 -2.49 -2.54
C ASP A 11 -3.57 -3.60 -2.17
N PRO A 12 -4.87 -3.27 -2.10
CA PRO A 12 -5.88 -4.19 -1.60
C PRO A 12 -6.19 -5.30 -2.61
N GLY A 13 -6.24 -6.54 -2.14
CA GLY A 13 -6.69 -7.69 -2.89
C GLY A 13 -7.15 -8.81 -1.97
N LEU A 14 -8.23 -9.52 -2.31
CA LEU A 14 -8.78 -10.56 -1.45
C LEU A 14 -7.87 -11.80 -1.38
N ALA A 15 -7.27 -12.20 -2.51
CA ALA A 15 -6.34 -13.33 -2.54
C ALA A 15 -4.99 -12.96 -1.93
N GLN A 16 -4.50 -11.77 -2.30
CA GLN A 16 -3.24 -11.20 -1.80
C GLN A 16 -3.42 -9.71 -1.63
N THR A 17 -3.10 -9.21 -0.45
CA THR A 17 -3.02 -7.77 -0.15
C THR A 17 -1.57 -7.40 0.06
N GLY A 18 -1.03 -6.52 -0.78
CA GLY A 18 0.32 -5.99 -0.60
C GLY A 18 0.34 -4.89 0.45
N TYR A 19 1.40 -4.85 1.25
CA TYR A 19 1.65 -3.74 2.16
C TYR A 19 3.13 -3.38 2.21
N ALA A 20 3.42 -2.13 2.50
CA ALA A 20 4.77 -1.65 2.71
C ALA A 20 4.78 -0.52 3.74
N VAL A 21 5.77 -0.53 4.64
CA VAL A 21 5.99 0.55 5.59
C VAL A 21 7.25 1.32 5.20
N VAL A 22 7.10 2.62 5.04
CA VAL A 22 8.19 3.56 4.75
C VAL A 22 8.28 4.55 5.89
N GLU A 23 9.45 4.62 6.49
CA GLU A 23 9.79 5.58 7.53
C GLU A 23 10.48 6.79 6.92
N VAL A 24 10.11 7.98 7.37
CA VAL A 24 10.73 9.23 6.91
C VAL A 24 11.69 9.75 7.97
N SER A 25 12.93 10.00 7.55
CA SER A 25 13.93 10.71 8.32
C SER A 25 14.65 11.70 7.41
N ASP A 26 14.77 12.95 7.83
CA ASP A 26 15.47 14.01 7.08
C ASP A 26 14.99 14.14 5.61
N LYS A 27 13.68 14.05 5.40
CA LYS A 27 13.03 14.06 4.07
C LYS A 27 13.44 12.93 3.14
N LYS A 28 14.02 11.86 3.67
CA LYS A 28 14.34 10.63 2.94
C LYS A 28 13.41 9.51 3.40
N GLY A 29 12.87 8.75 2.45
CA GLY A 29 12.08 7.56 2.73
C GLY A 29 12.97 6.32 2.86
N ILE A 30 12.81 5.58 3.95
CA ILE A 30 13.48 4.31 4.19
C ILE A 30 12.43 3.21 4.23
N ALA A 31 12.47 2.26 3.29
CA ALA A 31 11.59 1.10 3.32
C ALA A 31 11.98 0.17 4.47
N ARG A 32 11.05 -0.07 5.39
CA ARG A 32 11.27 -0.90 6.59
C ARG A 32 10.80 -2.33 6.40
N VAL A 33 9.66 -2.49 5.75
CA VAL A 33 9.08 -3.80 5.42
C VAL A 33 8.19 -3.65 4.19
N TRP A 34 8.15 -4.69 3.37
CA TRP A 34 7.20 -4.86 2.27
C TRP A 34 6.94 -6.34 2.07
N ASP A 35 5.67 -6.70 2.04
CA ASP A 35 5.24 -8.09 1.96
C ASP A 35 3.78 -8.20 1.50
N THR A 36 3.24 -9.39 1.48
CA THR A 36 1.86 -9.68 1.15
C THR A 36 1.17 -10.48 2.24
N ILE A 37 -0.10 -10.16 2.49
CA ILE A 37 -1.03 -10.99 3.26
C ILE A 37 -1.80 -11.85 2.26
N SER A 38 -1.70 -13.16 2.39
CA SER A 38 -2.43 -14.10 1.54
C SER A 38 -3.57 -14.76 2.30
N THR A 39 -4.69 -15.01 1.60
CA THR A 39 -5.84 -15.73 2.15
C THR A 39 -6.12 -16.99 1.33
N ASP A 40 -6.66 -18.03 1.97
CA ASP A 40 -7.04 -19.27 1.30
C ASP A 40 -8.36 -19.09 0.52
N PRO A 41 -8.41 -19.36 -0.79
CA PRO A 41 -9.64 -19.29 -1.58
C PRO A 41 -10.71 -20.29 -1.14
N LYS A 42 -10.35 -21.34 -0.38
CA LYS A 42 -11.31 -22.30 0.19
C LYS A 42 -12.04 -21.75 1.41
N ASP A 43 -11.51 -20.74 2.06
CA ASP A 43 -12.16 -20.10 3.19
C ASP A 43 -13.33 -19.20 2.74
N SER A 44 -14.33 -19.07 3.61
CA SER A 44 -15.43 -18.14 3.40
C SER A 44 -14.93 -16.69 3.34
N MET A 45 -15.69 -15.83 2.69
CA MET A 45 -15.39 -14.40 2.59
C MET A 45 -15.13 -13.77 3.96
N SER A 46 -15.97 -14.08 4.95
CA SER A 46 -15.83 -13.56 6.31
C SER A 46 -14.54 -13.98 6.99
N LYS A 47 -14.11 -15.23 6.83
CA LYS A 47 -12.82 -15.70 7.37
C LYS A 47 -11.64 -15.01 6.71
N ARG A 48 -11.69 -14.85 5.40
CA ARG A 48 -10.63 -14.15 4.65
C ARG A 48 -10.52 -12.69 5.07
N LEU A 49 -11.63 -11.99 5.19
CA LEU A 49 -11.65 -10.61 5.67
C LEU A 49 -11.19 -10.50 7.11
N HIS A 50 -11.59 -11.43 7.99
CA HIS A 50 -11.13 -11.46 9.38
C HIS A 50 -9.61 -11.65 9.47
N LYS A 51 -9.04 -12.54 8.66
CA LYS A 51 -7.58 -12.71 8.59
C LYS A 51 -6.88 -11.40 8.18
N ILE A 52 -7.36 -10.76 7.12
CA ILE A 52 -6.80 -9.47 6.66
C ILE A 52 -6.87 -8.43 7.78
N PHE A 53 -8.02 -8.31 8.44
CA PHE A 53 -8.21 -7.39 9.56
C PHE A 53 -7.19 -7.61 10.68
N THR A 54 -7.12 -8.84 11.19
CA THR A 54 -6.26 -9.18 12.34
C THR A 54 -4.76 -9.03 12.01
N ASP A 55 -4.36 -9.32 10.78
CA ASP A 55 -2.98 -9.13 10.35
C ASP A 55 -2.64 -7.64 10.27
N PHE A 56 -3.54 -6.80 9.73
CA PHE A 56 -3.33 -5.34 9.69
C PHE A 56 -3.30 -4.70 11.08
N GLU A 57 -4.18 -5.10 12.01
CA GLU A 57 -4.09 -4.61 13.40
C GLU A 57 -2.69 -4.87 14.00
N LYS A 58 -2.16 -6.09 13.82
CA LYS A 58 -0.81 -6.44 14.31
C LYS A 58 0.27 -5.60 13.64
N ILE A 59 0.16 -5.37 12.32
CA ILE A 59 1.16 -4.61 11.55
C ILE A 59 1.12 -3.14 11.97
N PHE A 60 -0.07 -2.53 12.11
CA PHE A 60 -0.20 -1.15 12.58
C PHE A 60 0.44 -0.96 13.96
N LYS A 61 0.15 -1.83 14.92
CA LYS A 61 0.74 -1.81 16.27
C LYS A 61 2.25 -2.02 16.24
N LYS A 62 2.73 -3.00 15.49
CA LYS A 62 4.16 -3.33 15.41
C LYS A 62 4.99 -2.17 14.88
N TRP A 63 4.47 -1.45 13.88
CA TRP A 63 5.22 -0.42 13.18
C TRP A 63 4.87 1.00 13.63
N ASN A 64 3.89 1.19 14.51
CA ASN A 64 3.39 2.52 14.92
C ASN A 64 3.18 3.40 13.67
N VAL A 65 2.28 2.95 12.79
CA VAL A 65 2.01 3.64 11.52
C VAL A 65 1.21 4.91 11.79
N ASP A 66 1.64 6.04 11.21
CA ASP A 66 0.96 7.33 11.37
C ASP A 66 -0.08 7.57 10.26
N ILE A 67 0.22 7.11 9.05
CA ILE A 67 -0.63 7.34 7.88
C ILE A 67 -0.70 6.10 6.98
N LEU A 68 -1.91 5.75 6.58
CA LEU A 68 -2.21 4.71 5.60
C LEU A 68 -2.52 5.33 4.24
N ILE A 69 -1.82 4.88 3.21
CA ILE A 69 -2.07 5.25 1.81
C ILE A 69 -2.66 4.04 1.10
N LEU A 70 -3.96 4.12 0.78
CA LEU A 70 -4.69 3.08 0.06
C LEU A 70 -4.76 3.38 -1.44
N GLU A 71 -4.72 2.32 -2.24
CA GLU A 71 -5.07 2.45 -3.65
C GLU A 71 -6.56 2.73 -3.81
N GLY A 72 -6.89 3.77 -4.58
CA GLY A 72 -8.26 4.08 -4.95
C GLY A 72 -8.83 3.00 -5.88
N ILE A 73 -10.05 2.53 -5.61
CA ILE A 73 -10.72 1.55 -6.45
C ILE A 73 -11.21 2.21 -7.73
N TYR A 74 -10.83 1.64 -8.88
CA TYR A 74 -11.42 1.96 -10.16
C TYR A 74 -12.42 0.86 -10.55
N VAL A 75 -13.70 1.21 -10.60
CA VAL A 75 -14.73 0.24 -10.96
C VAL A 75 -14.72 0.06 -12.48
N LEU A 76 -14.31 -1.13 -12.92
CA LEU A 76 -14.49 -1.54 -14.31
C LEU A 76 -15.89 -2.12 -14.47
N PRO A 77 -16.77 -1.55 -15.34
CA PRO A 77 -18.14 -2.03 -15.53
C PRO A 77 -18.25 -3.52 -15.88
N LYS A 78 -17.21 -4.08 -16.50
CA LYS A 78 -17.15 -5.50 -16.88
C LYS A 78 -16.97 -6.48 -15.69
N TYR A 79 -16.52 -6.02 -14.53
CA TYR A 79 -16.17 -6.89 -13.39
C TYR A 79 -16.72 -6.35 -12.07
N PRO A 80 -18.03 -6.21 -11.91
CA PRO A 80 -18.63 -5.61 -10.71
C PRO A 80 -18.31 -6.42 -9.43
N ASN A 81 -18.27 -7.75 -9.51
CA ASN A 81 -17.94 -8.59 -8.36
C ASN A 81 -16.50 -8.39 -7.85
N ALA A 82 -15.56 -8.18 -8.75
CA ALA A 82 -14.17 -7.87 -8.35
C ALA A 82 -14.10 -6.53 -7.61
N ALA A 83 -14.82 -5.51 -8.07
CA ALA A 83 -14.91 -4.22 -7.41
C ALA A 83 -15.53 -4.32 -6.01
N LEU A 84 -16.59 -5.13 -5.85
CA LEU A 84 -17.22 -5.39 -4.55
C LEU A 84 -16.26 -6.08 -3.58
N GLN A 85 -15.49 -7.07 -4.03
CA GLN A 85 -14.50 -7.76 -3.23
C GLN A 85 -13.37 -6.81 -2.80
N LEU A 86 -12.86 -6.01 -3.71
CA LEU A 86 -11.84 -4.99 -3.40
C LEU A 86 -12.37 -3.96 -2.40
N GLY A 87 -13.63 -3.53 -2.56
CA GLY A 87 -14.29 -2.63 -1.64
C GLY A 87 -14.40 -3.20 -0.23
N ALA A 88 -14.72 -4.50 -0.10
CA ALA A 88 -14.77 -5.18 1.19
C ALA A 88 -13.39 -5.23 1.87
N VAL A 89 -12.34 -5.60 1.13
CA VAL A 89 -10.96 -5.61 1.65
C VAL A 89 -10.54 -4.21 2.08
N LYS A 90 -10.78 -3.21 1.24
CA LYS A 90 -10.45 -1.82 1.54
C LYS A 90 -11.19 -1.30 2.78
N GLY A 91 -12.48 -1.64 2.92
CA GLY A 91 -13.26 -1.28 4.11
C GLY A 91 -12.68 -1.90 5.39
N VAL A 92 -12.27 -3.16 5.33
CA VAL A 92 -11.65 -3.87 6.46
C VAL A 92 -10.30 -3.26 6.84
N VAL A 93 -9.45 -2.95 5.87
CA VAL A 93 -8.15 -2.29 6.13
C VAL A 93 -8.34 -0.89 6.70
N SER A 94 -9.31 -0.12 6.18
CA SER A 94 -9.65 1.21 6.69
C SER A 94 -10.20 1.15 8.11
N LEU A 95 -11.01 0.13 8.44
CA LEU A 95 -11.51 -0.09 9.79
C LEU A 95 -10.37 -0.41 10.77
N ALA A 96 -9.45 -1.29 10.39
CA ALA A 96 -8.29 -1.61 11.20
C ALA A 96 -7.43 -0.35 11.47
N ALA A 97 -7.23 0.49 10.45
CA ALA A 97 -6.52 1.76 10.58
C ALA A 97 -7.24 2.72 11.54
N ALA A 98 -8.57 2.85 11.43
CA ALA A 98 -9.36 3.72 12.29
C ALA A 98 -9.30 3.29 13.76
N ILE A 99 -9.33 1.99 14.07
CA ILE A 99 -9.20 1.45 15.43
C ILE A 99 -7.84 1.81 16.03
N GLU A 100 -6.78 1.80 15.22
CA GLU A 100 -5.43 2.16 15.66
C GLU A 100 -5.12 3.67 15.55
N ASN A 101 -6.14 4.51 15.26
CA ASN A 101 -6.02 5.96 15.06
C ASN A 101 -5.05 6.36 13.94
N VAL A 102 -4.92 5.54 12.91
CA VAL A 102 -4.10 5.81 11.72
C VAL A 102 -4.91 6.62 10.72
N GLU A 103 -4.36 7.74 10.25
CA GLU A 103 -5.00 8.55 9.22
C GLU A 103 -5.02 7.79 7.88
N VAL A 104 -6.17 7.79 7.19
CA VAL A 104 -6.33 7.09 5.91
C VAL A 104 -6.43 8.08 4.75
N ARG A 105 -5.63 7.88 3.72
CA ARG A 105 -5.65 8.65 2.47
C ARG A 105 -5.64 7.72 1.26
N GLU A 106 -6.16 8.20 0.14
CA GLU A 106 -6.27 7.43 -1.09
C GLU A 106 -5.53 8.10 -2.24
N LEU A 107 -4.92 7.25 -3.09
CA LEU A 107 -4.30 7.67 -4.34
C LEU A 107 -4.84 6.86 -5.51
N LYS A 108 -5.06 7.51 -6.65
CA LYS A 108 -5.44 6.82 -7.88
C LYS A 108 -4.21 6.13 -8.50
N PRO A 109 -4.35 4.93 -9.08
CA PRO A 109 -3.25 4.24 -9.75
C PRO A 109 -2.54 5.10 -10.80
N THR A 110 -3.30 5.90 -11.55
CA THR A 110 -2.76 6.81 -12.58
C THR A 110 -1.91 7.93 -11.98
N GLU A 111 -2.24 8.42 -10.80
CA GLU A 111 -1.46 9.44 -10.08
C GLU A 111 -0.12 8.86 -9.61
N VAL A 112 -0.14 7.64 -9.07
CA VAL A 112 1.07 6.93 -8.64
C VAL A 112 2.01 6.71 -9.81
N LYS A 113 1.50 6.19 -10.92
CA LYS A 113 2.28 5.98 -12.16
C LYS A 113 2.87 7.28 -12.70
N MET A 114 2.06 8.33 -12.77
CA MET A 114 2.51 9.65 -13.25
C MET A 114 3.63 10.21 -12.38
N ALA A 115 3.50 10.14 -11.06
CA ALA A 115 4.49 10.67 -10.13
C ALA A 115 5.85 9.95 -10.22
N LEU A 116 5.83 8.62 -10.38
CA LEU A 116 7.05 7.80 -10.40
C LEU A 116 7.74 7.73 -11.77
N THR A 117 6.97 7.80 -12.86
CA THR A 117 7.49 7.52 -14.21
C THR A 117 7.29 8.64 -15.22
N GLY A 118 6.54 9.69 -14.85
CA GLY A 118 6.11 10.72 -15.80
C GLY A 118 5.01 10.27 -16.78
N ASN A 119 4.49 9.03 -16.62
CA ASN A 119 3.49 8.45 -17.51
C ASN A 119 2.39 7.73 -16.71
N GLY A 120 1.17 8.27 -16.70
CA GLY A 120 0.03 7.67 -15.99
C GLY A 120 -0.43 6.31 -16.55
N ARG A 121 0.07 5.90 -17.73
CA ARG A 121 -0.16 4.59 -18.36
C ARG A 121 1.05 3.65 -18.25
N ALA A 122 2.01 3.95 -17.37
CA ALA A 122 3.20 3.14 -17.19
C ALA A 122 2.86 1.68 -16.86
N ARG A 123 3.68 0.76 -17.39
CA ARG A 123 3.57 -0.66 -17.07
C ARG A 123 4.13 -0.94 -15.67
N LYS A 124 3.74 -2.06 -15.09
CA LYS A 124 4.19 -2.47 -13.73
C LYS A 124 5.70 -2.54 -13.61
N ASP A 125 6.40 -3.06 -14.63
CA ASP A 125 7.85 -3.15 -14.64
C ASP A 125 8.55 -1.77 -14.64
N GLN A 126 7.91 -0.75 -15.19
CA GLN A 126 8.42 0.63 -15.16
C GLN A 126 8.26 1.25 -13.77
N VAL A 127 7.10 1.02 -13.13
CA VAL A 127 6.83 1.46 -11.76
C VAL A 127 7.80 0.79 -10.78
N GLU A 128 7.96 -0.53 -10.87
CA GLU A 128 8.88 -1.30 -10.01
C GLU A 128 10.33 -0.80 -10.16
N ARG A 129 10.79 -0.54 -11.37
CA ARG A 129 12.12 0.03 -11.61
C ARG A 129 12.30 1.41 -10.98
N ALA A 130 11.28 2.27 -11.05
CA ALA A 130 11.33 3.59 -10.42
C ALA A 130 11.40 3.47 -8.89
N VAL A 131 10.58 2.61 -8.29
CA VAL A 131 10.60 2.32 -6.85
C VAL A 131 11.98 1.81 -6.41
N ARG A 132 12.53 0.82 -7.11
CA ARG A 132 13.86 0.28 -6.82
C ARG A 132 14.95 1.34 -6.89
N LYS A 133 14.91 2.21 -7.89
CA LYS A 133 15.89 3.28 -8.05
C LYS A 133 15.84 4.26 -6.87
N ILE A 134 14.64 4.64 -6.42
CA ILE A 134 14.47 5.58 -5.30
C ILE A 134 14.98 4.98 -4.00
N PHE A 135 14.63 3.71 -3.70
CA PHE A 135 15.10 3.02 -2.50
C PHE A 135 16.51 2.41 -2.63
N MET A 136 17.14 2.52 -3.80
CA MET A 136 18.46 1.92 -4.10
C MET A 136 18.50 0.40 -3.87
N PHE A 137 17.40 -0.30 -4.16
CA PHE A 137 17.36 -1.76 -4.07
C PHE A 137 18.17 -2.41 -5.18
N LYS A 138 19.02 -3.36 -4.83
CA LYS A 138 19.83 -4.12 -5.80
C LYS A 138 18.99 -5.16 -6.54
N ASP A 139 18.13 -5.85 -5.81
CA ASP A 139 17.31 -6.95 -6.32
C ASP A 139 15.90 -6.52 -6.69
N ARG A 140 15.24 -7.32 -7.54
CA ARG A 140 13.83 -7.13 -7.86
C ARG A 140 12.94 -7.33 -6.64
N ILE A 141 11.86 -6.56 -6.58
CA ILE A 141 10.80 -6.76 -5.58
C ILE A 141 10.01 -8.00 -6.01
N ARG A 142 10.02 -9.04 -5.16
CA ARG A 142 9.48 -10.37 -5.51
C ARG A 142 7.97 -10.39 -5.78
N SER A 143 7.20 -9.51 -5.13
CA SER A 143 5.75 -9.43 -5.26
C SER A 143 5.33 -8.14 -5.94
N ASP A 144 4.50 -8.24 -6.97
CA ASP A 144 3.88 -7.09 -7.62
C ASP A 144 3.06 -6.26 -6.64
N HIS A 145 2.26 -6.92 -5.77
CA HIS A 145 1.46 -6.26 -4.75
C HIS A 145 2.32 -5.50 -3.72
N ALA A 146 3.45 -6.07 -3.30
CA ALA A 146 4.39 -5.38 -2.42
C ALA A 146 5.07 -4.20 -3.11
N SER A 147 5.38 -4.32 -4.39
CA SER A 147 5.91 -3.24 -5.21
C SER A 147 4.91 -2.08 -5.36
N ASP A 148 3.65 -2.40 -5.64
CA ASP A 148 2.57 -1.41 -5.76
C ASP A 148 2.33 -0.72 -4.39
N ALA A 149 2.41 -1.46 -3.28
CA ALA A 149 2.33 -0.89 -1.93
C ALA A 149 3.49 0.07 -1.60
N LEU A 150 4.72 -0.27 -1.98
CA LEU A 150 5.88 0.64 -1.85
C LEU A 150 5.68 1.92 -2.68
N ALA A 151 5.18 1.78 -3.91
CA ALA A 151 4.87 2.91 -4.78
C ALA A 151 3.83 3.86 -4.17
N LEU A 152 2.76 3.30 -3.58
CA LEU A 152 1.73 4.05 -2.87
C LEU A 152 2.32 4.83 -1.68
N ALA A 153 3.10 4.18 -0.83
CA ALA A 153 3.74 4.83 0.32
C ALA A 153 4.65 5.98 -0.10
N LEU A 154 5.50 5.76 -1.11
CA LEU A 154 6.41 6.79 -1.66
C LEU A 154 5.64 8.01 -2.17
N VAL A 155 4.70 7.78 -3.09
CA VAL A 155 3.96 8.88 -3.73
C VAL A 155 3.10 9.62 -2.71
N GLY A 156 2.48 8.90 -1.76
CA GLY A 156 1.75 9.51 -0.66
C GLY A 156 2.63 10.45 0.17
N LEU A 157 3.77 9.98 0.60
CA LEU A 157 4.73 10.79 1.38
C LEU A 157 5.22 12.02 0.61
N SER A 158 5.52 11.86 -0.68
CA SER A 158 5.96 12.98 -1.52
C SER A 158 4.85 14.01 -1.74
N ARG A 159 3.63 13.54 -2.03
CA ARG A 159 2.47 14.42 -2.26
C ARG A 159 2.16 15.32 -1.06
N TYR A 160 2.43 14.82 0.14
CA TYR A 160 2.25 15.56 1.38
C TYR A 160 3.52 16.31 1.83
N GLY A 161 4.52 16.42 0.96
CA GLY A 161 5.73 17.19 1.20
C GLY A 161 6.67 16.60 2.25
N MET A 162 6.46 15.33 2.63
CA MET A 162 7.24 14.67 3.67
C MET A 162 8.59 14.16 3.15
N ILE A 163 8.64 13.75 1.87
CA ILE A 163 9.87 13.32 1.20
C ILE A 163 10.05 14.00 -0.16
N LYS A 164 11.31 14.00 -0.64
CA LYS A 164 11.67 14.38 -2.01
C LYS A 164 12.60 13.32 -2.58
N TRP A 165 12.45 12.97 -3.86
CA TRP A 165 13.38 12.12 -4.62
C TRP A 165 13.75 12.78 -5.95
#